data_1e47c8680038e6cc6410a782ef501f84
#
_entry.id   1e47c8680038e6cc6410a782ef501f84
#
_cell.length_a   1.000
_cell.length_b   1.000
_cell.length_c   1.000
_cell.angle_alpha   90.00
_cell.angle_beta   90.00
_cell.angle_gamma   90.00
#
_symmetry.space_group_name_H-M   'P 1'
#
loop_
_entity.id
_entity.type
_entity.pdbx_description
1 polymer ?
#
loop_
_entity_poly.entity_id
_entity_poly.type
_entity_poly.pdbx_seq_one_letter_code
_entity_poly.pdbx_strand_id
1 'polypeptide(L)'
;MNCFRHIAALLLTLLFVVPVSAHHSDAGIDMESMVIIEGTVKEFAWRNPHVYLIIESEQSGEVVDWQLRMGTVATQTRQGWTRDTLLPGELVRARANVQASGGPYGILRSLDKEGGVSASFGIETLIAAQEGDGETPSVESLEGIWRMNLRKWKSYPGGFDGYYDAQLTLNDKGRAAQAAYDPLSDENPESTCDGRPTPSMLDSTQIYMMEIDLSQQDEVIIIRGEEARANEPGATRMVYMDGRGHPDPSERFAEGHSIGWWQDDQLVIDTANFEDHRSPYQIGVPSGGQKHVIERYRL
;
A
#
# COMPACT_ATOMS: atom_id res chain seq x y z
N MET A 1 56.31 30.05 27.06
CA MET A 1 55.14 30.56 27.84
C MET A 1 54.06 30.92 26.86
N ASN A 2 52.88 30.34 27.01
CA ASN A 2 51.63 30.45 26.21
C ASN A 2 51.32 29.26 25.31
N CYS A 3 51.25 28.08 25.93
CA CYS A 3 50.46 26.98 25.48
C CYS A 3 49.18 27.02 26.34
N PHE A 4 48.09 27.61 25.88
CA PHE A 4 46.74 27.48 26.44
C PHE A 4 45.84 28.51 25.74
N ARG A 5 45.18 28.08 24.67
CA ARG A 5 43.90 28.72 24.24
C ARG A 5 43.43 28.19 22.88
N HIS A 6 43.21 26.92 22.76
CA HIS A 6 42.29 26.42 21.70
C HIS A 6 41.56 25.17 22.23
N ILE A 7 40.87 25.30 23.35
CA ILE A 7 39.71 24.44 23.65
C ILE A 7 38.55 25.16 22.96
N ALA A 8 38.51 25.02 21.65
CA ALA A 8 37.36 25.40 20.88
C ALA A 8 36.26 24.38 21.18
N ALA A 9 35.17 24.89 21.65
CA ALA A 9 33.91 24.24 21.94
C ALA A 9 33.49 23.36 20.76
N LEU A 10 33.66 22.06 20.91
CA LEU A 10 32.95 21.07 20.14
C LEU A 10 31.51 21.06 20.68
N LEU A 11 30.70 21.99 20.20
CA LEU A 11 29.24 21.94 20.36
C LEU A 11 28.79 20.66 19.65
N LEU A 12 28.67 19.63 20.44
CA LEU A 12 27.99 18.41 20.09
C LEU A 12 26.50 18.77 19.90
N THR A 13 26.14 19.18 18.71
CA THR A 13 24.75 19.19 18.27
C THR A 13 24.29 17.76 18.28
N LEU A 14 23.76 17.30 19.40
CA LEU A 14 22.89 16.14 19.45
C LEU A 14 21.70 16.48 18.55
N LEU A 15 21.76 16.06 17.28
CA LEU A 15 20.59 15.88 16.48
C LEU A 15 19.74 14.83 17.19
N PHE A 16 18.74 15.29 17.93
CA PHE A 16 17.62 14.45 18.30
C PHE A 16 16.95 14.06 16.99
N VAL A 17 17.36 12.93 16.44
CA VAL A 17 16.55 12.21 15.45
C VAL A 17 15.33 11.73 16.25
N VAL A 18 14.29 12.54 16.24
CA VAL A 18 12.97 12.07 16.67
C VAL A 18 12.62 10.97 15.68
N PRO A 19 12.44 9.71 16.11
CA PRO A 19 11.93 8.69 15.19
C PRO A 19 10.57 9.19 14.71
N VAL A 20 10.47 9.55 13.45
CA VAL A 20 9.18 9.77 12.79
C VAL A 20 8.63 8.36 12.61
N SER A 21 7.83 7.92 13.56
CA SER A 21 7.07 6.69 13.42
C SER A 21 6.01 6.95 12.35
N ALA A 22 6.31 6.53 11.12
CA ALA A 22 5.36 6.53 10.03
C ALA A 22 4.44 5.33 10.21
N HIS A 23 3.27 5.53 10.79
CA HIS A 23 2.24 4.50 10.90
C HIS A 23 1.58 4.32 9.53
N HIS A 24 2.10 3.43 8.71
CA HIS A 24 1.56 3.11 7.38
C HIS A 24 0.71 1.84 7.35
N SER A 25 0.64 1.11 8.46
CA SER A 25 -0.15 -0.11 8.59
C SER A 25 -1.56 0.19 9.09
N ASP A 26 -2.56 -0.55 8.60
CA ASP A 26 -3.92 -0.59 9.18
C ASP A 26 -3.94 -1.39 10.50
N ALA A 27 -2.83 -2.02 10.85
CA ALA A 27 -2.65 -2.67 12.14
C ALA A 27 -2.90 -1.67 13.28
N GLY A 28 -3.67 -2.09 14.28
CA GLY A 28 -4.05 -1.24 15.41
C GLY A 28 -5.23 -0.30 15.14
N ILE A 29 -5.80 -0.28 13.94
CA ILE A 29 -7.08 0.37 13.66
C ILE A 29 -8.22 -0.59 14.02
N ASP A 30 -9.19 -0.11 14.78
CA ASP A 30 -10.43 -0.85 15.01
C ASP A 30 -11.32 -0.76 13.77
N MET A 31 -11.30 -1.83 12.98
CA MET A 31 -12.05 -1.90 11.73
C MET A 31 -13.53 -2.26 11.93
N GLU A 32 -13.93 -2.66 13.13
CA GLU A 32 -15.31 -3.04 13.43
C GLU A 32 -16.15 -1.87 13.91
N SER A 33 -15.53 -0.86 14.51
CA SER A 33 -16.23 0.31 15.01
C SER A 33 -15.90 1.58 14.22
N MET A 34 -16.88 2.48 14.11
CA MET A 34 -16.72 3.80 13.48
C MET A 34 -17.02 4.91 14.48
N VAL A 35 -16.15 5.91 14.49
CA VAL A 35 -16.32 7.12 15.27
C VAL A 35 -16.75 8.27 14.35
N ILE A 36 -17.66 9.12 14.85
CA ILE A 36 -18.04 10.37 14.19
C ILE A 36 -17.20 11.50 14.77
N ILE A 37 -16.55 12.25 13.89
CA ILE A 37 -15.72 13.39 14.23
C ILE A 37 -16.29 14.62 13.52
N GLU A 38 -16.76 15.59 14.31
CA GLU A 38 -17.27 16.86 13.82
C GLU A 38 -16.29 17.96 14.21
N GLY A 39 -15.98 18.84 13.28
CA GLY A 39 -15.01 19.89 13.54
C GLY A 39 -14.68 20.71 12.30
N THR A 40 -13.58 21.43 12.40
CA THR A 40 -13.11 22.33 11.37
C THR A 40 -11.86 21.75 10.70
N VAL A 41 -11.80 21.81 9.38
CA VAL A 41 -10.59 21.43 8.64
C VAL A 41 -9.43 22.32 9.08
N LYS A 42 -8.42 21.74 9.67
CA LYS A 42 -7.18 22.41 10.03
C LYS A 42 -6.18 22.36 8.87
N GLU A 43 -6.06 21.19 8.26
CA GLU A 43 -5.16 20.95 7.12
C GLU A 43 -5.74 19.84 6.23
N PHE A 44 -5.61 20.01 4.91
CA PHE A 44 -5.81 18.97 3.93
C PHE A 44 -4.47 18.71 3.24
N ALA A 45 -3.70 17.75 3.79
CA ALA A 45 -2.35 17.44 3.36
C ALA A 45 -2.37 16.58 2.08
N TRP A 46 -2.36 17.25 0.92
CA TRP A 46 -2.40 16.63 -0.40
C TRP A 46 -1.00 16.20 -0.85
N ARG A 47 -0.55 15.03 -0.41
CA ARG A 47 0.79 14.49 -0.69
C ARG A 47 0.80 12.96 -0.68
N ASN A 48 1.81 12.36 -1.32
CA ASN A 48 2.10 10.94 -1.20
C ASN A 48 2.96 10.66 0.06
N PRO A 49 2.95 9.43 0.60
CA PRO A 49 2.23 8.24 0.11
C PRO A 49 0.73 8.27 0.40
N HIS A 50 0.25 9.08 1.31
CA HIS A 50 -1.15 9.22 1.65
C HIS A 50 -1.57 10.67 1.76
N VAL A 51 -2.83 10.94 1.35
CA VAL A 51 -3.51 12.18 1.67
C VAL A 51 -4.02 12.10 3.11
N TYR A 52 -3.88 13.18 3.88
CA TYR A 52 -4.39 13.27 5.24
C TYR A 52 -5.35 14.44 5.38
N LEU A 53 -6.42 14.21 6.11
CA LEU A 53 -7.32 15.25 6.58
C LEU A 53 -7.10 15.43 8.09
N ILE A 54 -6.76 16.65 8.49
CA ILE A 54 -6.60 17.03 9.88
C ILE A 54 -7.79 17.88 10.28
N ILE A 55 -8.56 17.39 11.25
CA ILE A 55 -9.78 18.03 11.78
C ILE A 55 -9.50 18.47 13.21
N GLU A 56 -9.66 19.76 13.46
CA GLU A 56 -9.73 20.29 14.81
C GLU A 56 -11.16 20.10 15.34
N SER A 57 -11.29 19.29 16.39
CA SER A 57 -12.56 18.92 17.02
C SER A 57 -12.55 19.20 18.51
N GLU A 58 -13.64 19.71 19.04
CA GLU A 58 -13.82 19.87 20.48
C GLU A 58 -14.43 18.60 21.09
N GLN A 59 -13.73 17.97 22.01
CA GLN A 59 -14.20 16.78 22.73
C GLN A 59 -14.08 16.99 24.23
N SER A 60 -15.20 16.93 24.92
CA SER A 60 -15.24 17.09 26.40
C SER A 60 -14.58 18.37 26.92
N GLY A 61 -14.58 19.45 26.11
CA GLY A 61 -14.00 20.75 26.46
C GLY A 61 -12.49 20.86 26.13
N GLU A 62 -11.90 19.87 25.49
CA GLU A 62 -10.53 19.90 24.99
C GLU A 62 -10.55 19.92 23.45
N VAL A 63 -9.59 20.67 22.88
CA VAL A 63 -9.39 20.71 21.43
C VAL A 63 -8.45 19.58 21.03
N VAL A 64 -8.89 18.72 20.13
CA VAL A 64 -8.17 17.55 19.64
C VAL A 64 -7.99 17.64 18.12
N ASP A 65 -6.78 17.48 17.65
CA ASP A 65 -6.46 17.38 16.22
C ASP A 65 -6.54 15.92 15.76
N TRP A 66 -7.61 15.59 15.06
CA TRP A 66 -7.78 14.27 14.46
C TRP A 66 -7.05 14.18 13.13
N GLN A 67 -6.13 13.24 12.99
CA GLN A 67 -5.45 12.94 11.75
C GLN A 67 -6.10 11.73 11.06
N LEU A 68 -6.78 11.95 9.96
CA LEU A 68 -7.48 10.92 9.21
C LEU A 68 -6.76 10.63 7.90
N ARG A 69 -6.28 9.39 7.78
CA ARG A 69 -5.62 8.89 6.57
C ARG A 69 -6.65 8.59 5.48
N MET A 70 -6.30 8.95 4.26
CA MET A 70 -6.99 8.62 3.02
C MET A 70 -6.07 7.82 2.09
N GLY A 71 -6.49 7.55 0.87
CA GLY A 71 -5.65 6.93 -0.15
C GLY A 71 -4.52 7.82 -0.66
N THR A 72 -3.82 7.36 -1.69
CA THR A 72 -2.78 8.15 -2.37
C THR A 72 -3.37 9.33 -3.14
N VAL A 73 -2.55 10.30 -3.53
CA VAL A 73 -2.96 11.40 -4.40
C VAL A 73 -3.61 10.88 -5.69
N ALA A 74 -3.02 9.85 -6.33
CA ALA A 74 -3.57 9.25 -7.53
C ALA A 74 -4.96 8.65 -7.31
N THR A 75 -5.15 7.89 -6.22
CA THR A 75 -6.46 7.30 -5.86
C THR A 75 -7.51 8.38 -5.62
N GLN A 76 -7.16 9.43 -4.87
CA GLN A 76 -8.09 10.52 -4.59
C GLN A 76 -8.44 11.31 -5.85
N THR A 77 -7.46 11.56 -6.73
CA THR A 77 -7.71 12.25 -8.01
C THR A 77 -8.69 11.47 -8.89
N ARG A 78 -8.58 10.14 -8.96
CA ARG A 78 -9.55 9.30 -9.68
C ARG A 78 -10.97 9.36 -9.11
N GLN A 79 -11.09 9.64 -7.83
CA GLN A 79 -12.38 9.87 -7.15
C GLN A 79 -12.90 11.31 -7.28
N GLY A 80 -12.24 12.14 -8.08
CA GLY A 80 -12.62 13.51 -8.32
C GLY A 80 -12.14 14.53 -7.30
N TRP A 81 -11.26 14.12 -6.38
CA TRP A 81 -10.66 15.00 -5.39
C TRP A 81 -9.50 15.78 -5.97
N THR A 82 -9.33 16.99 -5.49
CA THR A 82 -8.20 17.87 -5.81
C THR A 82 -7.61 18.44 -4.53
N ARG A 83 -6.48 19.08 -4.63
CA ARG A 83 -5.85 19.77 -3.50
C ARG A 83 -6.76 20.79 -2.83
N ASP A 84 -7.68 21.36 -3.58
CA ASP A 84 -8.57 22.45 -3.15
C ASP A 84 -9.98 21.95 -2.80
N THR A 85 -10.21 20.65 -2.72
CA THR A 85 -11.51 20.07 -2.37
C THR A 85 -11.93 20.43 -0.96
N LEU A 86 -10.96 20.47 -0.04
CA LEU A 86 -11.16 20.93 1.33
C LEU A 86 -10.19 22.06 1.65
N LEU A 87 -10.73 23.12 2.25
CA LEU A 87 -9.95 24.28 2.66
C LEU A 87 -9.93 24.42 4.18
N PRO A 88 -8.85 24.91 4.77
CA PRO A 88 -8.82 25.24 6.19
C PRO A 88 -9.96 26.18 6.60
N GLY A 89 -10.58 25.89 7.74
CA GLY A 89 -11.71 26.64 8.27
C GLY A 89 -13.08 26.11 7.86
N GLU A 90 -13.18 25.13 6.97
CA GLU A 90 -14.46 24.52 6.58
C GLU A 90 -14.96 23.52 7.64
N LEU A 91 -16.26 23.54 7.90
CA LEU A 91 -16.91 22.60 8.80
C LEU A 91 -17.16 21.27 8.09
N VAL A 92 -16.79 20.20 8.75
CA VAL A 92 -16.90 18.84 8.24
C VAL A 92 -17.41 17.89 9.32
N ARG A 93 -18.07 16.83 8.84
CA ARG A 93 -18.43 15.66 9.63
C ARG A 93 -17.81 14.43 9.00
N ALA A 94 -16.83 13.84 9.67
CA ALA A 94 -16.13 12.66 9.22
C ALA A 94 -16.63 11.43 9.98
N ARG A 95 -16.64 10.26 9.30
CA ARG A 95 -16.71 8.94 9.93
C ARG A 95 -15.42 8.23 9.65
N ALA A 96 -14.82 7.67 10.68
CA ALA A 96 -13.53 7.02 10.59
C ALA A 96 -13.46 5.76 11.46
N ASN A 97 -12.70 4.76 11.01
CA ASN A 97 -12.16 3.74 11.88
C ASN A 97 -10.92 4.31 12.55
N VAL A 98 -10.86 4.25 13.87
CA VAL A 98 -9.80 4.88 14.66
C VAL A 98 -8.93 3.86 15.36
N GLN A 99 -7.80 4.29 15.88
CA GLN A 99 -6.92 3.41 16.64
C GLN A 99 -7.65 2.77 17.81
N ALA A 100 -7.49 1.47 17.98
CA ALA A 100 -8.02 0.72 19.13
C ALA A 100 -7.50 1.23 20.48
N SER A 101 -6.33 1.88 20.49
CA SER A 101 -5.76 2.58 21.66
C SER A 101 -6.49 3.87 22.02
N GLY A 102 -7.42 4.36 21.18
CA GLY A 102 -8.16 5.60 21.40
C GLY A 102 -7.42 6.88 21.03
N GLY A 103 -6.27 6.79 20.36
CA GLY A 103 -5.53 7.96 19.85
C GLY A 103 -6.28 8.70 18.73
N PRO A 104 -6.00 10.01 18.50
CA PRO A 104 -6.69 10.81 17.50
C PRO A 104 -6.13 10.58 16.08
N TYR A 105 -6.05 9.32 15.68
CA TYR A 105 -5.65 8.86 14.37
C TYR A 105 -6.61 7.80 13.83
N GLY A 106 -6.87 7.81 12.53
CA GLY A 106 -7.74 6.81 11.92
C GLY A 106 -7.74 6.82 10.40
N ILE A 107 -8.62 5.99 9.84
CA ILE A 107 -8.87 5.88 8.40
C ILE A 107 -10.22 6.50 8.09
N LEU A 108 -10.24 7.49 7.22
CA LEU A 108 -11.48 8.15 6.79
C LEU A 108 -12.36 7.17 6.00
N ARG A 109 -13.64 7.07 6.36
CA ARG A 109 -14.65 6.23 5.69
C ARG A 109 -15.72 7.03 4.97
N SER A 110 -16.14 8.13 5.55
CA SER A 110 -16.99 9.08 4.84
C SER A 110 -16.79 10.49 5.37
N LEU A 111 -17.10 11.46 4.53
CA LEU A 111 -17.01 12.86 4.84
C LEU A 111 -18.22 13.58 4.29
N ASP A 112 -18.85 14.39 5.12
CA ASP A 112 -19.87 15.37 4.75
C ASP A 112 -19.33 16.77 5.05
N LYS A 113 -19.38 17.64 4.06
CA LYS A 113 -19.02 19.05 4.16
C LYS A 113 -20.26 19.89 3.97
N GLU A 114 -20.49 20.86 4.85
CA GLU A 114 -21.57 21.81 4.70
C GLU A 114 -21.45 22.57 3.37
N GLY A 115 -22.49 22.52 2.55
CA GLY A 115 -22.53 23.22 1.26
C GLY A 115 -22.06 22.41 0.04
N GLY A 116 -21.78 21.09 0.15
CA GLY A 116 -21.74 20.33 -1.08
C GLY A 116 -20.81 19.17 -1.31
N VAL A 117 -19.93 18.82 -0.40
CA VAL A 117 -19.15 17.58 -0.58
C VAL A 117 -19.68 16.51 0.37
N SER A 118 -20.17 15.42 -0.20
CA SER A 118 -20.43 14.19 0.53
C SER A 118 -19.70 13.06 -0.18
N ALA A 119 -18.83 12.38 0.52
CA ALA A 119 -18.01 11.32 -0.04
C ALA A 119 -17.94 10.12 0.90
N SER A 120 -17.94 8.94 0.30
CA SER A 120 -17.71 7.68 1.01
C SER A 120 -16.44 7.03 0.48
N PHE A 121 -15.69 6.41 1.37
CA PHE A 121 -14.42 5.76 1.08
C PHE A 121 -14.46 4.31 1.53
N GLY A 122 -13.78 3.45 0.81
CA GLY A 122 -13.67 2.04 1.12
C GLY A 122 -14.09 1.14 -0.02
N ILE A 123 -13.97 -0.17 0.20
CA ILE A 123 -14.15 -1.18 -0.85
C ILE A 123 -15.56 -1.16 -1.45
N GLU A 124 -16.58 -0.88 -0.65
CA GLU A 124 -17.97 -0.79 -1.13
C GLU A 124 -18.16 0.32 -2.15
N THR A 125 -17.54 1.48 -1.89
CA THR A 125 -17.58 2.61 -2.83
C THR A 125 -16.85 2.30 -4.12
N LEU A 126 -15.71 1.60 -4.02
CA LEU A 126 -14.95 1.16 -5.19
C LEU A 126 -15.71 0.11 -5.99
N ILE A 127 -16.41 -0.82 -5.34
CA ILE A 127 -17.28 -1.80 -6.00
C ILE A 127 -18.41 -1.09 -6.74
N ALA A 128 -19.11 -0.15 -6.08
CA ALA A 128 -20.18 0.61 -6.69
C ALA A 128 -19.70 1.43 -7.91
N ALA A 129 -18.50 2.00 -7.83
CA ALA A 129 -17.87 2.70 -8.95
C ALA A 129 -17.60 1.74 -10.12
N GLN A 130 -17.07 0.53 -9.87
CA GLN A 130 -16.86 -0.46 -10.92
C GLN A 130 -18.17 -0.90 -11.59
N GLU A 131 -19.26 -0.97 -10.85
CA GLU A 131 -20.59 -1.32 -11.39
C GLU A 131 -21.19 -0.21 -12.24
N GLY A 132 -20.87 1.04 -11.93
CA GLY A 132 -21.34 2.22 -12.68
C GLY A 132 -20.64 2.41 -14.02
N ASP A 133 -19.47 1.83 -14.21
CA ASP A 133 -18.64 1.98 -15.43
C ASP A 133 -19.16 1.15 -16.64
N GLY A 134 -20.26 0.39 -16.44
CA GLY A 134 -20.86 -0.43 -17.50
C GLY A 134 -20.23 -1.83 -17.67
N GLU A 135 -20.44 -2.43 -18.84
CA GLU A 135 -19.86 -3.75 -19.15
C GLU A 135 -18.34 -3.66 -19.21
N THR A 136 -17.67 -4.64 -18.63
CA THR A 136 -16.22 -4.80 -18.78
C THR A 136 -15.91 -4.93 -20.27
N PRO A 137 -15.10 -4.05 -20.85
CA PRO A 137 -14.80 -4.12 -22.29
C PRO A 137 -14.14 -5.47 -22.60
N SER A 138 -14.52 -6.03 -23.76
CA SER A 138 -13.78 -7.16 -24.33
C SER A 138 -12.38 -6.69 -24.70
N VAL A 139 -11.37 -7.39 -24.23
CA VAL A 139 -9.96 -7.08 -24.52
C VAL A 139 -9.35 -8.22 -25.34
N GLU A 140 -8.49 -7.86 -26.27
CA GLU A 140 -7.83 -8.80 -27.20
C GLU A 140 -6.35 -9.03 -26.86
N SER A 141 -5.84 -8.30 -25.86
CA SER A 141 -4.44 -8.33 -25.45
C SER A 141 -4.31 -8.22 -23.94
N LEU A 142 -3.24 -8.79 -23.39
CA LEU A 142 -2.82 -8.55 -21.99
C LEU A 142 -2.23 -7.15 -21.81
N GLU A 143 -1.85 -6.46 -22.89
CA GLU A 143 -1.37 -5.09 -22.81
C GLU A 143 -2.46 -4.15 -22.32
N GLY A 144 -2.12 -3.30 -21.36
CA GLY A 144 -3.05 -2.30 -20.85
C GLY A 144 -3.01 -2.12 -19.33
N ILE A 145 -4.03 -1.43 -18.85
CA ILE A 145 -4.19 -1.10 -17.43
C ILE A 145 -5.27 -1.99 -16.82
N TRP A 146 -4.92 -2.68 -15.76
CA TRP A 146 -5.74 -3.70 -15.12
C TRP A 146 -6.11 -3.32 -13.70
N ARG A 147 -7.32 -3.66 -13.31
CA ARG A 147 -7.80 -3.61 -11.92
C ARG A 147 -8.46 -4.93 -11.54
N MET A 148 -8.35 -5.26 -10.26
CA MET A 148 -8.99 -6.45 -9.70
C MET A 148 -10.51 -6.37 -9.79
N ASN A 149 -11.17 -7.49 -10.04
CA ASN A 149 -12.61 -7.60 -9.87
C ASN A 149 -12.95 -7.68 -8.38
N LEU A 150 -13.26 -6.52 -7.80
CA LEU A 150 -13.48 -6.37 -6.36
C LEU A 150 -14.65 -7.21 -5.83
N ARG A 151 -15.67 -7.46 -6.65
CA ARG A 151 -16.82 -8.29 -6.23
C ARG A 151 -16.40 -9.74 -5.99
N LYS A 152 -15.59 -10.30 -6.90
CA LYS A 152 -15.02 -11.65 -6.69
C LYS A 152 -14.13 -11.70 -5.47
N TRP A 153 -13.33 -10.68 -5.28
CA TRP A 153 -12.43 -10.58 -4.15
C TRP A 153 -13.15 -10.49 -2.82
N LYS A 154 -14.14 -9.60 -2.71
CA LYS A 154 -14.96 -9.43 -1.49
C LYS A 154 -15.69 -10.70 -1.07
N SER A 155 -16.04 -11.58 -2.02
CA SER A 155 -16.70 -12.85 -1.69
C SER A 155 -15.77 -13.83 -0.96
N TYR A 156 -14.47 -13.54 -0.90
CA TYR A 156 -13.51 -14.41 -0.23
C TYR A 156 -13.51 -14.15 1.29
N PRO A 157 -13.67 -15.18 2.14
CA PRO A 157 -13.66 -15.00 3.59
C PRO A 157 -12.36 -14.39 4.11
N GLY A 158 -12.45 -13.34 4.93
CA GLY A 158 -11.28 -12.63 5.46
C GLY A 158 -10.64 -11.63 4.49
N GLY A 159 -11.23 -11.42 3.30
CA GLY A 159 -10.70 -10.49 2.31
C GLY A 159 -9.27 -10.80 1.89
N PHE A 160 -8.44 -9.78 1.82
CA PHE A 160 -7.04 -9.87 1.40
C PHE A 160 -6.19 -10.77 2.31
N ASP A 161 -6.16 -10.48 3.59
CA ASP A 161 -5.34 -11.22 4.56
C ASP A 161 -5.82 -12.68 4.67
N GLY A 162 -7.15 -12.87 4.68
CA GLY A 162 -7.76 -14.18 4.72
C GLY A 162 -7.47 -15.03 3.47
N TYR A 163 -7.29 -14.40 2.30
CA TYR A 163 -6.94 -15.12 1.09
C TYR A 163 -5.61 -15.86 1.23
N TYR A 164 -4.55 -15.15 1.59
CA TYR A 164 -3.25 -15.78 1.73
C TYR A 164 -3.16 -16.71 2.92
N ASP A 165 -3.78 -16.37 4.04
CA ASP A 165 -3.80 -17.23 5.21
C ASP A 165 -4.47 -18.59 4.89
N ALA A 166 -5.52 -18.59 4.08
CA ALA A 166 -6.22 -19.80 3.66
C ALA A 166 -5.51 -20.58 2.54
N GLN A 167 -4.73 -19.91 1.67
CA GLN A 167 -4.08 -20.56 0.53
C GLN A 167 -2.68 -21.09 0.85
N LEU A 168 -1.96 -20.44 1.78
CA LEU A 168 -0.61 -20.83 2.10
C LEU A 168 -0.58 -22.03 3.06
N THR A 169 0.04 -23.12 2.63
CA THR A 169 0.34 -24.24 3.51
C THR A 169 1.64 -23.98 4.26
N LEU A 170 1.52 -23.59 5.53
CA LEU A 170 2.67 -23.27 6.36
C LEU A 170 3.29 -24.52 6.97
N ASN A 171 4.62 -24.61 6.96
CA ASN A 171 5.39 -25.52 7.80
C ASN A 171 5.52 -24.97 9.23
N ASP A 172 6.14 -25.72 10.15
CA ASP A 172 6.27 -25.33 11.55
C ASP A 172 7.04 -24.02 11.72
N LYS A 173 8.07 -23.80 10.89
CA LYS A 173 8.87 -22.55 10.91
C LYS A 173 8.01 -21.35 10.48
N GLY A 174 7.23 -21.51 9.44
CA GLY A 174 6.29 -20.45 8.97
C GLY A 174 5.23 -20.12 10.02
N ARG A 175 4.61 -21.12 10.62
CA ARG A 175 3.65 -20.93 11.73
C ARG A 175 4.25 -20.23 12.93
N ALA A 176 5.46 -20.63 13.33
CA ALA A 176 6.15 -19.99 14.44
C ALA A 176 6.49 -18.51 14.15
N ALA A 177 6.94 -18.21 12.92
CA ALA A 177 7.23 -16.85 12.49
C ALA A 177 5.97 -15.96 12.41
N GLN A 178 4.85 -16.52 11.93
CA GLN A 178 3.55 -15.86 11.92
C GLN A 178 3.06 -15.55 13.34
N ALA A 179 3.12 -16.54 14.24
CA ALA A 179 2.69 -16.38 15.63
C ALA A 179 3.55 -15.36 16.42
N ALA A 180 4.80 -15.16 16.02
CA ALA A 180 5.70 -14.19 16.63
C ALA A 180 5.63 -12.79 16.00
N TYR A 181 4.85 -12.60 14.95
CA TYR A 181 4.77 -11.34 14.24
C TYR A 181 3.88 -10.35 14.99
N ASP A 182 4.43 -9.18 15.26
CA ASP A 182 3.68 -8.04 15.76
C ASP A 182 3.49 -7.00 14.62
N PRO A 183 2.27 -6.86 14.08
CA PRO A 183 2.01 -5.91 13.01
C PRO A 183 2.16 -4.44 13.43
N LEU A 184 2.29 -4.15 14.73
CA LEU A 184 2.51 -2.81 15.26
C LEU A 184 4.00 -2.49 15.47
N SER A 185 4.88 -3.47 15.29
CA SER A 185 6.32 -3.31 15.44
C SER A 185 6.98 -2.75 14.18
N ASP A 186 8.25 -2.32 14.34
CA ASP A 186 9.09 -1.90 13.21
C ASP A 186 9.42 -3.04 12.23
N GLU A 187 9.11 -4.30 12.60
CA GLU A 187 9.25 -5.44 11.70
C GLU A 187 8.19 -5.46 10.59
N ASN A 188 7.11 -4.69 10.75
CA ASN A 188 6.08 -4.58 9.71
C ASN A 188 6.62 -3.76 8.54
N PRO A 189 6.79 -4.36 7.34
CA PRO A 189 7.31 -3.63 6.18
C PRO A 189 6.46 -2.42 5.78
N GLU A 190 5.17 -2.44 6.08
CA GLU A 190 4.30 -1.29 5.81
C GLU A 190 4.63 -0.07 6.66
N SER A 191 5.24 -0.26 7.84
CA SER A 191 5.69 0.84 8.69
C SER A 191 6.80 1.67 8.04
N THR A 192 7.56 1.07 7.14
CA THR A 192 8.64 1.70 6.38
C THR A 192 8.29 1.97 4.92
N CYS A 193 7.04 1.74 4.50
CA CYS A 193 6.59 1.78 3.11
C CYS A 193 7.38 0.82 2.20
N ASP A 194 7.80 -0.30 2.75
CA ASP A 194 8.41 -1.36 1.96
C ASP A 194 7.31 -2.13 1.23
N GLY A 195 7.30 -2.00 -0.09
CA GLY A 195 6.25 -2.56 -0.94
C GLY A 195 6.23 -4.08 -0.92
N ARG A 196 5.09 -4.64 -1.29
CA ARG A 196 4.91 -6.09 -1.36
C ARG A 196 5.50 -6.66 -2.64
N PRO A 197 6.41 -7.65 -2.56
CA PRO A 197 6.97 -8.29 -3.74
C PRO A 197 5.96 -9.24 -4.40
N THR A 198 6.19 -9.56 -5.66
CA THR A 198 5.44 -10.56 -6.43
C THR A 198 5.20 -11.86 -5.64
N PRO A 199 4.00 -12.47 -5.69
CA PRO A 199 2.81 -12.08 -6.43
C PRO A 199 1.90 -11.10 -5.68
N SER A 200 2.25 -10.73 -4.47
CA SER A 200 1.42 -9.94 -3.56
C SER A 200 1.17 -8.52 -4.08
N MET A 201 2.07 -7.99 -4.91
CA MET A 201 1.84 -6.73 -5.60
C MET A 201 0.56 -6.73 -6.47
N LEU A 202 0.12 -7.90 -6.94
CA LEU A 202 -1.10 -8.02 -7.76
C LEU A 202 -2.35 -7.72 -6.93
N ASP A 203 -2.31 -7.97 -5.65
CA ASP A 203 -3.45 -7.72 -4.76
C ASP A 203 -3.68 -6.24 -4.52
N SER A 204 -2.63 -5.44 -4.67
CA SER A 204 -2.74 -3.98 -4.62
C SER A 204 -3.67 -3.43 -5.69
N THR A 205 -3.95 -4.20 -6.76
CA THR A 205 -4.89 -3.83 -7.83
C THR A 205 -6.34 -3.69 -7.37
N GLN A 206 -6.67 -4.06 -6.14
CA GLN A 206 -7.95 -3.72 -5.52
C GLN A 206 -8.14 -2.20 -5.37
N ILE A 207 -7.08 -1.46 -5.09
CA ILE A 207 -7.08 -0.01 -4.86
C ILE A 207 -6.31 0.71 -5.95
N TYR A 208 -5.20 0.12 -6.38
CA TYR A 208 -4.28 0.66 -7.38
C TYR A 208 -4.51 0.02 -8.75
N MET A 209 -3.84 0.54 -9.74
CA MET A 209 -3.82 -0.05 -11.08
C MET A 209 -2.51 -0.78 -11.31
N MET A 210 -2.57 -1.78 -12.19
CA MET A 210 -1.40 -2.47 -12.73
C MET A 210 -1.38 -2.26 -14.23
N GLU A 211 -0.25 -1.85 -14.76
CA GLU A 211 0.01 -1.77 -16.20
C GLU A 211 0.82 -2.98 -16.65
N ILE A 212 0.40 -3.61 -17.73
CA ILE A 212 1.20 -4.59 -18.46
C ILE A 212 1.56 -3.95 -19.80
N ASP A 213 2.85 -3.74 -20.03
CA ASP A 213 3.41 -3.11 -21.22
C ASP A 213 4.16 -4.17 -22.03
N LEU A 214 3.59 -4.54 -23.18
CA LEU A 214 4.15 -5.49 -24.14
C LEU A 214 4.96 -4.80 -25.25
N SER A 215 5.08 -3.46 -25.21
CA SER A 215 5.61 -2.66 -26.33
C SER A 215 7.14 -2.70 -26.46
N GLN A 216 7.85 -3.31 -25.50
CA GLN A 216 9.31 -3.32 -25.45
C GLN A 216 9.93 -4.41 -26.33
N GLN A 217 9.67 -4.36 -27.64
CA GLN A 217 10.36 -5.12 -28.70
C GLN A 217 10.70 -6.58 -28.31
N ASP A 218 9.68 -7.40 -28.08
CA ASP A 218 9.73 -8.87 -27.96
C ASP A 218 10.66 -9.48 -26.89
N GLU A 219 11.55 -8.68 -26.28
CA GLU A 219 12.55 -9.19 -25.33
C GLU A 219 12.21 -8.95 -23.85
N VAL A 220 11.34 -7.99 -23.57
CA VAL A 220 10.97 -7.64 -22.18
C VAL A 220 9.51 -7.23 -22.10
N ILE A 221 8.79 -7.79 -21.15
CA ILE A 221 7.48 -7.29 -20.71
C ILE A 221 7.69 -6.49 -19.41
N ILE A 222 7.09 -5.31 -19.34
CA ILE A 222 7.16 -4.50 -18.11
C ILE A 222 5.81 -4.54 -17.41
N ILE A 223 5.83 -4.92 -16.14
CA ILE A 223 4.66 -4.87 -15.26
C ILE A 223 4.91 -3.77 -14.24
N ARG A 224 4.04 -2.76 -14.21
CA ARG A 224 4.12 -1.62 -13.29
C ARG A 224 2.92 -1.63 -12.36
N GLY A 225 3.17 -1.53 -11.06
CA GLY A 225 2.15 -1.29 -10.05
C GLY A 225 2.15 0.16 -9.60
N GLU A 226 1.00 0.73 -9.30
CA GLU A 226 0.91 2.07 -8.70
C GLU A 226 1.34 2.11 -7.24
N GLU A 227 1.45 0.97 -6.57
CA GLU A 227 1.90 0.92 -5.18
C GLU A 227 3.33 1.47 -5.09
N ALA A 228 3.48 2.57 -4.36
CA ALA A 228 4.79 3.20 -4.18
C ALA A 228 5.64 2.39 -3.19
N ARG A 229 6.92 2.26 -3.49
CA ARG A 229 7.94 1.92 -2.50
C ARG A 229 8.53 3.19 -1.91
N ALA A 230 9.14 3.09 -0.73
CA ALA A 230 9.62 4.24 0.05
C ALA A 230 10.47 5.25 -0.74
N ASN A 231 11.15 4.83 -1.80
CA ASN A 231 12.04 5.66 -2.59
C ASN A 231 11.79 5.60 -4.11
N GLU A 232 10.77 4.90 -4.58
CA GLU A 232 10.48 4.73 -6.00
C GLU A 232 8.99 4.92 -6.30
N PRO A 233 8.65 5.62 -7.39
CA PRO A 233 7.26 5.76 -7.82
C PRO A 233 6.78 4.46 -8.47
N GLY A 234 6.13 3.61 -7.69
CA GLY A 234 5.55 2.35 -8.16
C GLY A 234 6.56 1.20 -8.29
N ALA A 235 6.07 -0.02 -8.06
CA ALA A 235 6.85 -1.21 -8.31
C ALA A 235 6.97 -1.45 -9.82
N THR A 236 8.19 -1.61 -10.33
CA THR A 236 8.44 -1.97 -11.74
C THR A 236 9.11 -3.31 -11.80
N ARG A 237 8.52 -4.24 -12.52
CA ARG A 237 8.99 -5.59 -12.72
C ARG A 237 9.27 -5.83 -14.19
N MET A 238 10.48 -6.27 -14.50
CA MET A 238 10.89 -6.66 -15.83
C MET A 238 10.78 -8.16 -16.01
N VAL A 239 10.07 -8.62 -17.01
CA VAL A 239 9.96 -10.03 -17.37
C VAL A 239 10.74 -10.25 -18.68
N TYR A 240 11.82 -10.99 -18.60
CA TYR A 240 12.69 -11.25 -19.75
C TYR A 240 12.15 -12.37 -20.60
N MET A 241 11.92 -12.08 -21.89
CA MET A 241 11.31 -13.00 -22.87
C MET A 241 12.33 -13.60 -23.86
N ASP A 242 13.61 -13.30 -23.69
CA ASP A 242 14.71 -13.67 -24.61
C ASP A 242 15.25 -15.11 -24.38
N GLY A 243 14.61 -15.88 -23.52
CA GLY A 243 15.00 -17.26 -23.24
C GLY A 243 16.20 -17.43 -22.28
N ARG A 244 16.64 -16.32 -21.65
CA ARG A 244 17.67 -16.41 -20.59
C ARG A 244 17.18 -17.22 -19.39
N GLY A 245 18.13 -17.73 -18.60
CA GLY A 245 17.83 -18.29 -17.28
C GLY A 245 17.90 -17.24 -16.18
N HIS A 246 17.56 -17.65 -14.96
CA HIS A 246 17.83 -16.84 -13.76
C HIS A 246 19.34 -16.67 -13.53
N PRO A 247 19.75 -15.52 -12.96
CA PRO A 247 21.15 -15.29 -12.59
C PRO A 247 21.59 -16.19 -11.42
N ASP A 248 22.83 -16.00 -10.97
CA ASP A 248 23.34 -16.74 -9.82
C ASP A 248 22.41 -16.61 -8.61
N PRO A 249 22.11 -17.71 -7.90
CA PRO A 249 21.23 -17.67 -6.74
C PRO A 249 21.66 -16.73 -5.60
N SER A 250 22.88 -16.21 -5.61
CA SER A 250 23.32 -15.18 -4.65
C SER A 250 22.87 -13.76 -5.03
N GLU A 251 22.53 -13.52 -6.28
CA GLU A 251 21.96 -12.25 -6.72
C GLU A 251 20.50 -12.16 -6.28
N ARG A 252 20.11 -11.06 -5.65
CA ARG A 252 18.77 -10.86 -5.07
C ARG A 252 18.13 -9.58 -5.59
N PHE A 253 16.82 -9.64 -5.76
CA PHE A 253 16.03 -8.54 -6.28
C PHE A 253 14.75 -8.41 -5.46
N ALA A 254 14.33 -7.19 -5.19
CA ALA A 254 13.13 -6.93 -4.38
C ALA A 254 11.87 -7.56 -4.99
N GLU A 255 11.66 -7.44 -6.32
CA GLU A 255 10.56 -8.10 -7.05
C GLU A 255 10.89 -9.51 -7.54
N GLY A 256 12.09 -10.03 -7.21
CA GLY A 256 12.64 -11.21 -7.85
C GLY A 256 13.14 -10.94 -9.26
N HIS A 257 13.80 -11.92 -9.85
CA HIS A 257 14.16 -11.94 -11.27
C HIS A 257 13.13 -12.75 -12.04
N SER A 258 12.48 -12.16 -13.05
CA SER A 258 11.40 -12.79 -13.79
C SER A 258 11.84 -13.11 -15.22
N ILE A 259 11.60 -14.35 -15.64
CA ILE A 259 11.70 -14.80 -17.03
C ILE A 259 10.33 -15.25 -17.51
N GLY A 260 10.03 -15.12 -18.79
CA GLY A 260 8.72 -15.46 -19.32
C GLY A 260 8.76 -16.12 -20.68
N TRP A 261 7.68 -16.79 -21.03
CA TRP A 261 7.45 -17.38 -22.34
C TRP A 261 5.96 -17.51 -22.63
N TRP A 262 5.62 -17.58 -23.90
CA TRP A 262 4.27 -17.92 -24.30
C TRP A 262 4.10 -19.43 -24.37
N GLN A 263 3.05 -19.93 -23.74
CA GLN A 263 2.62 -21.31 -23.83
C GLN A 263 1.16 -21.33 -24.29
N ASP A 264 0.95 -21.72 -25.55
CA ASP A 264 -0.34 -21.57 -26.23
C ASP A 264 -0.80 -20.10 -26.19
N ASP A 265 -1.93 -19.80 -25.57
CA ASP A 265 -2.51 -18.47 -25.37
C ASP A 265 -2.20 -17.86 -23.99
N GLN A 266 -1.31 -18.47 -23.23
CA GLN A 266 -0.97 -18.02 -21.88
C GLN A 266 0.45 -17.45 -21.84
N LEU A 267 0.59 -16.29 -21.20
CA LEU A 267 1.89 -15.81 -20.74
C LEU A 267 2.24 -16.52 -19.43
N VAL A 268 3.31 -17.28 -19.45
CA VAL A 268 3.88 -17.92 -18.25
C VAL A 268 5.06 -17.10 -17.77
N ILE A 269 5.08 -16.76 -16.49
CA ILE A 269 6.18 -16.03 -15.86
C ILE A 269 6.71 -16.86 -14.70
N ASP A 270 8.03 -17.07 -14.71
CA ASP A 270 8.79 -17.72 -13.65
C ASP A 270 9.62 -16.66 -12.94
N THR A 271 9.49 -16.58 -11.61
CA THR A 271 10.19 -15.58 -10.80
C THR A 271 10.90 -16.25 -9.61
N ALA A 272 12.19 -15.98 -9.51
CA ALA A 272 13.05 -16.48 -8.45
C ALA A 272 13.98 -15.36 -7.94
N ASN A 273 14.98 -15.68 -7.14
CA ASN A 273 16.01 -14.75 -6.67
C ASN A 273 15.46 -13.54 -5.88
N PHE A 274 14.43 -13.75 -5.07
CA PHE A 274 13.88 -12.70 -4.22
C PHE A 274 14.82 -12.31 -3.07
N GLU A 275 14.80 -11.04 -2.71
CA GLU A 275 15.32 -10.57 -1.42
C GLU A 275 14.48 -11.12 -0.27
N ASP A 276 15.06 -11.08 0.94
CA ASP A 276 14.32 -11.44 2.14
C ASP A 276 13.27 -10.35 2.44
N HIS A 277 12.08 -10.80 2.81
CA HIS A 277 10.98 -9.93 3.19
C HIS A 277 10.25 -10.48 4.41
N ARG A 278 10.01 -9.64 5.42
CA ARG A 278 9.44 -10.08 6.71
C ARG A 278 8.00 -10.55 6.61
N SER A 279 7.19 -9.91 5.77
CA SER A 279 5.78 -10.22 5.63
C SER A 279 5.25 -9.87 4.22
N PRO A 280 5.67 -10.61 3.17
CA PRO A 280 5.29 -10.27 1.79
C PRO A 280 3.79 -10.37 1.51
N TYR A 281 3.06 -11.07 2.36
CA TYR A 281 1.61 -11.30 2.24
C TYR A 281 0.81 -10.62 3.37
N GLN A 282 1.41 -9.73 4.14
CA GLN A 282 0.83 -9.02 5.29
C GLN A 282 0.36 -9.91 6.45
N ILE A 283 0.61 -11.19 6.41
CA ILE A 283 0.18 -12.18 7.43
C ILE A 283 1.32 -12.64 8.35
N GLY A 284 2.45 -11.96 8.36
CA GLY A 284 3.59 -12.26 9.25
C GLY A 284 4.41 -13.48 8.86
N VAL A 285 4.20 -14.05 7.67
CA VAL A 285 4.99 -15.18 7.16
C VAL A 285 6.11 -14.64 6.30
N PRO A 286 7.39 -14.83 6.68
CA PRO A 286 8.52 -14.31 5.92
C PRO A 286 8.77 -15.11 4.63
N SER A 287 9.38 -14.45 3.66
CA SER A 287 9.94 -15.10 2.47
C SER A 287 11.36 -14.63 2.21
N GLY A 288 12.06 -15.31 1.32
CA GLY A 288 13.43 -14.96 0.96
C GLY A 288 13.91 -15.69 -0.27
N GLY A 289 15.20 -15.88 -0.39
CA GLY A 289 15.87 -16.38 -1.58
C GLY A 289 15.44 -17.75 -2.09
N GLN A 290 14.68 -18.52 -1.31
CA GLN A 290 14.08 -19.78 -1.77
C GLN A 290 12.66 -19.61 -2.33
N LYS A 291 12.11 -18.39 -2.27
CA LYS A 291 10.81 -18.10 -2.86
C LYS A 291 10.88 -18.29 -4.36
N HIS A 292 9.91 -19.00 -4.89
CA HIS A 292 9.74 -19.27 -6.31
C HIS A 292 8.27 -19.13 -6.69
N VAL A 293 7.98 -18.36 -7.73
CA VAL A 293 6.60 -18.02 -8.13
C VAL A 293 6.43 -18.29 -9.61
N ILE A 294 5.41 -19.07 -9.95
CA ILE A 294 4.95 -19.29 -11.32
C ILE A 294 3.60 -18.65 -11.50
N GLU A 295 3.51 -17.71 -12.44
CA GLU A 295 2.28 -17.02 -12.78
C GLU A 295 1.83 -17.40 -14.19
N ARG A 296 0.52 -17.41 -14.42
CA ARG A 296 -0.08 -17.65 -15.74
C ARG A 296 -1.15 -16.61 -15.99
N TYR A 297 -0.95 -15.83 -17.03
CA TYR A 297 -1.88 -14.81 -17.48
C TYR A 297 -2.57 -15.26 -18.75
N ARG A 298 -3.88 -15.10 -18.79
CA ARG A 298 -4.71 -15.35 -19.98
C ARG A 298 -5.89 -14.38 -20.00
N LEU A 299 -6.42 -14.12 -21.16
CA LEU A 299 -7.68 -13.38 -21.37
C LEU A 299 -8.89 -14.27 -21.12
#